data_71b3505ca0280f026818b692fcd06656
#
_entry.id   71b3505ca0280f026818b692fcd06656
#
_cell.length_a   1.000
_cell.length_b   1.000
_cell.length_c   1.000
_cell.angle_alpha   90.00
_cell.angle_beta   90.00
_cell.angle_gamma   90.00
#
_symmetry.space_group_name_H-M   'P 1'
#
loop_
_entity.id
_entity.type
_entity.pdbx_description
1 polymer ?
#
loop_
_entity_poly.entity_id
_entity_poly.type
_entity_poly.pdbx_seq_one_letter_code
_entity_poly.pdbx_strand_id
1 'polypeptide(L)'
;MGHVKLYDTTLRDGMQGEGMSLSASEKARVVLALDKLGVQMIEAGFPSSNPKEVELFEQLADLELEQATICAFGMTRRRDTAAEDDPALRTLVGAFTPVVTLVGKTWGLHLEKVTRVSREENLAMIAESVAFCRERGKRVIYDAEHFFDGYRDDAGYAIACLEAAIGAGAENVTLCDTNGSSLPDQIAAATAAVAGRVGEMTEIGIHVHDDAGCGVANSLAAVREGARMVQGTVNGYGERCGNANLTTILPALQLKMGFEVVSSEQLASLAKTVHFVDELCNVTPNPDAPYVGRNAFAHKGGMHVAGVEADARTFEHIDPAAVGNERAVLPSELSGKATIRSQAEQAGLEMDDAAAARAIERLKQREHDGYHYEAAPASFELLLRREAGSYKPLFKLESFRVITEKRAGGEVETEATIKVEVDGQRYVRVAEGNGPVNALDRALRGAIVDRYPHLADIELTNYKVRILDEAHGTGAVTRVLLDSAAGSREWGTIGVSENIIEASWEALVDSLEYAFQ
;
A
#
# COMPACT_ATOMS: atom_id res chain seq x y z
N MET A 1 10.09 -25.66 -14.12
CA MET A 1 10.25 -24.35 -13.47
C MET A 1 10.37 -24.62 -11.99
N GLY A 2 11.18 -23.87 -11.24
CA GLY A 2 11.31 -24.07 -9.80
C GLY A 2 10.14 -23.42 -9.06
N HIS A 3 9.83 -23.93 -7.87
CA HIS A 3 8.86 -23.34 -6.96
C HIS A 3 9.58 -22.46 -5.94
N VAL A 4 9.00 -21.29 -5.60
CA VAL A 4 9.45 -20.40 -4.52
C VAL A 4 8.28 -20.17 -3.58
N LYS A 5 8.50 -20.36 -2.29
CA LYS A 5 7.51 -20.12 -1.24
C LYS A 5 7.55 -18.68 -0.77
N LEU A 6 6.38 -18.10 -0.54
CA LEU A 6 6.24 -16.84 0.21
C LEU A 6 5.98 -17.14 1.68
N TYR A 7 6.71 -16.45 2.53
CA TYR A 7 6.56 -16.45 3.96
C TYR A 7 6.22 -15.02 4.40
N ASP A 8 4.97 -14.78 4.73
CA ASP A 8 4.49 -13.46 5.11
C ASP A 8 4.73 -13.19 6.58
N THR A 9 5.40 -12.09 6.91
CA THR A 9 5.67 -11.62 8.28
C THR A 9 4.90 -10.34 8.63
N THR A 10 3.88 -9.97 7.87
CA THR A 10 3.11 -8.74 8.07
C THR A 10 2.55 -8.63 9.49
N LEU A 11 2.04 -9.75 10.04
CA LEU A 11 1.39 -9.77 11.35
C LEU A 11 2.36 -9.77 12.55
N ARG A 12 3.65 -10.03 12.32
CA ARG A 12 4.69 -9.98 13.35
C ARG A 12 5.66 -8.83 13.09
N ASP A 13 6.49 -8.92 12.06
CA ASP A 13 7.52 -7.93 11.73
C ASP A 13 6.91 -6.65 11.16
N GLY A 14 5.90 -6.80 10.30
CA GLY A 14 5.14 -5.67 9.77
C GLY A 14 4.50 -4.81 10.84
N MET A 15 4.02 -5.41 11.94
CA MET A 15 3.41 -4.69 13.05
C MET A 15 4.42 -3.92 13.94
N GLN A 16 5.72 -4.01 13.66
CA GLN A 16 6.74 -3.17 14.29
C GLN A 16 6.88 -1.80 13.62
N GLY A 17 6.20 -1.58 12.50
CA GLY A 17 6.12 -0.28 11.83
C GLY A 17 5.42 0.77 12.68
N GLU A 18 5.87 2.02 12.58
CA GLU A 18 5.26 3.15 13.31
C GLU A 18 3.77 3.31 12.89
N GLY A 19 2.89 3.43 13.87
CA GLY A 19 1.45 3.57 13.64
C GLY A 19 0.70 2.27 13.30
N MET A 20 1.40 1.14 13.17
CA MET A 20 0.78 -0.14 12.83
C MET A 20 0.16 -0.80 14.06
N SER A 21 -1.15 -1.01 14.04
CA SER A 21 -1.84 -1.72 15.13
C SER A 21 -3.12 -2.37 14.62
N LEU A 22 -3.17 -3.70 14.72
CA LEU A 22 -4.35 -4.50 14.41
C LEU A 22 -4.86 -5.21 15.66
N SER A 23 -6.17 -5.35 15.82
CA SER A 23 -6.78 -6.25 16.81
C SER A 23 -6.56 -7.72 16.41
N ALA A 24 -6.82 -8.66 17.32
CA ALA A 24 -6.75 -10.09 17.00
C ALA A 24 -7.69 -10.47 15.83
N SER A 25 -8.91 -9.95 15.83
CA SER A 25 -9.88 -10.20 14.76
C SER A 25 -9.48 -9.59 13.40
N GLU A 26 -8.85 -8.41 13.38
CA GLU A 26 -8.31 -7.82 12.14
C GLU A 26 -7.12 -8.63 11.61
N LYS A 27 -6.21 -9.08 12.49
CA LYS A 27 -5.11 -9.99 12.11
C LYS A 27 -5.66 -11.30 11.51
N ALA A 28 -6.70 -11.89 12.09
CA ALA A 28 -7.35 -13.09 11.54
C ALA A 28 -7.92 -12.84 10.12
N ARG A 29 -8.49 -11.65 9.87
CA ARG A 29 -8.95 -11.25 8.52
C ARG A 29 -7.80 -11.12 7.53
N VAL A 30 -6.65 -10.59 7.95
CA VAL A 30 -5.44 -10.55 7.11
C VAL A 30 -4.97 -11.96 6.77
N VAL A 31 -4.95 -12.89 7.73
CA VAL A 31 -4.61 -14.31 7.49
C VAL A 31 -5.49 -14.90 6.39
N LEU A 32 -6.82 -14.73 6.48
CA LEU A 32 -7.76 -15.24 5.47
C LEU A 32 -7.56 -14.60 4.09
N ALA A 33 -7.19 -13.33 4.03
CA ALA A 33 -6.91 -12.65 2.77
C ALA A 33 -5.62 -13.17 2.11
N LEU A 34 -4.57 -13.39 2.90
CA LEU A 34 -3.30 -13.93 2.44
C LEU A 34 -3.40 -15.41 2.03
N ASP A 35 -4.19 -16.20 2.75
CA ASP A 35 -4.48 -17.60 2.39
C ASP A 35 -5.16 -17.68 1.01
N LYS A 36 -6.19 -16.86 0.78
CA LYS A 36 -6.87 -16.76 -0.52
C LYS A 36 -5.95 -16.27 -1.65
N LEU A 37 -5.02 -15.38 -1.35
CA LEU A 37 -3.98 -14.94 -2.30
C LEU A 37 -3.00 -16.08 -2.64
N GLY A 38 -2.96 -17.13 -1.83
CA GLY A 38 -2.10 -18.30 -2.04
C GLY A 38 -0.73 -18.21 -1.35
N VAL A 39 -0.58 -17.32 -0.35
CA VAL A 39 0.62 -17.28 0.49
C VAL A 39 0.76 -18.60 1.25
N GLN A 40 1.93 -19.23 1.15
CA GLN A 40 2.12 -20.58 1.68
C GLN A 40 2.38 -20.61 3.18
N MET A 41 2.99 -19.56 3.74
CA MET A 41 3.34 -19.50 5.16
C MET A 41 3.05 -18.10 5.71
N ILE A 42 2.42 -18.03 6.90
CA ILE A 42 2.05 -16.78 7.55
C ILE A 42 2.54 -16.81 9.00
N GLU A 43 3.40 -15.88 9.35
CA GLU A 43 3.93 -15.72 10.70
C GLU A 43 2.98 -14.86 11.55
N ALA A 44 2.29 -15.49 12.47
CA ALA A 44 1.27 -14.83 13.28
C ALA A 44 1.85 -13.98 14.43
N GLY A 45 3.03 -14.34 14.95
CA GLY A 45 3.70 -13.65 16.04
C GLY A 45 4.21 -14.57 17.14
N PHE A 46 4.40 -14.00 18.35
CA PHE A 46 4.81 -14.73 19.54
C PHE A 46 3.60 -15.26 20.30
N PRO A 47 3.43 -16.58 20.49
CA PRO A 47 2.21 -17.16 21.10
C PRO A 47 1.88 -16.68 22.51
N SER A 48 2.84 -16.07 23.22
CA SER A 48 2.68 -15.70 24.64
C SER A 48 3.20 -14.31 24.99
N SER A 49 3.47 -13.46 24.00
CA SER A 49 4.09 -12.17 24.27
C SER A 49 3.19 -11.20 25.02
N ASN A 50 1.88 -11.25 24.77
CA ASN A 50 0.88 -10.39 25.39
C ASN A 50 -0.53 -10.99 25.21
N PRO A 51 -1.57 -10.48 25.94
CA PRO A 51 -2.92 -11.02 25.84
C PRO A 51 -3.54 -10.99 24.43
N LYS A 52 -3.20 -10.00 23.63
CA LYS A 52 -3.68 -9.86 22.24
C LYS A 52 -3.13 -10.98 21.34
N GLU A 53 -1.87 -11.34 21.51
CA GLU A 53 -1.27 -12.46 20.77
C GLU A 53 -1.87 -13.80 21.21
N VAL A 54 -2.11 -14.00 22.52
CA VAL A 54 -2.80 -15.20 23.01
C VAL A 54 -4.18 -15.33 22.37
N GLU A 55 -4.99 -14.26 22.39
CA GLU A 55 -6.31 -14.22 21.76
C GLU A 55 -6.22 -14.52 20.24
N LEU A 56 -5.24 -13.95 19.55
CA LEU A 56 -5.01 -14.23 18.13
C LEU A 56 -4.76 -15.72 17.90
N PHE A 57 -3.84 -16.33 18.62
CA PHE A 57 -3.51 -17.75 18.46
C PHE A 57 -4.72 -18.67 18.76
N GLU A 58 -5.58 -18.31 19.74
CA GLU A 58 -6.84 -19.00 19.99
C GLU A 58 -7.79 -18.89 18.79
N GLN A 59 -7.98 -17.70 18.24
CA GLN A 59 -8.83 -17.49 17.05
C GLN A 59 -8.29 -18.23 15.82
N LEU A 60 -6.98 -18.20 15.59
CA LEU A 60 -6.36 -18.86 14.44
C LEU A 60 -6.43 -20.40 14.50
N ALA A 61 -6.50 -20.97 15.70
CA ALA A 61 -6.61 -22.43 15.87
C ALA A 61 -7.92 -22.98 15.30
N ASP A 62 -8.98 -22.18 15.28
CA ASP A 62 -10.32 -22.54 14.79
C ASP A 62 -10.54 -22.18 13.30
N LEU A 63 -9.56 -21.54 12.64
CA LEU A 63 -9.69 -21.17 11.23
C LEU A 63 -9.37 -22.35 10.30
N GLU A 64 -10.25 -22.57 9.34
CA GLU A 64 -9.98 -23.45 8.21
C GLU A 64 -9.29 -22.65 7.10
N LEU A 65 -8.03 -23.00 6.79
CA LEU A 65 -7.23 -22.39 5.74
C LEU A 65 -7.10 -23.34 4.56
N GLU A 66 -7.09 -22.82 3.35
CA GLU A 66 -7.03 -23.61 2.12
C GLU A 66 -5.60 -24.06 1.80
N GLN A 67 -4.61 -23.19 2.02
CA GLN A 67 -3.22 -23.41 1.61
C GLN A 67 -2.19 -22.99 2.66
N ALA A 68 -2.45 -21.87 3.38
CA ALA A 68 -1.47 -21.28 4.27
C ALA A 68 -1.21 -22.14 5.52
N THR A 69 0.06 -22.22 5.90
CA THR A 69 0.49 -22.78 7.18
C THR A 69 0.80 -21.63 8.14
N ILE A 70 0.14 -21.60 9.29
CA ILE A 70 0.46 -20.63 10.34
C ILE A 70 1.75 -21.03 11.04
N CYS A 71 2.64 -20.07 11.20
CA CYS A 71 3.93 -20.19 11.86
C CYS A 71 3.94 -19.38 13.15
N ALA A 72 4.50 -19.94 14.22
CA ALA A 72 4.78 -19.22 15.44
C ALA A 72 6.25 -18.79 15.49
N PHE A 73 6.52 -17.57 15.94
CA PHE A 73 7.86 -17.02 16.04
C PHE A 73 8.39 -17.08 17.47
N GLY A 74 9.67 -17.38 17.63
CA GLY A 74 10.35 -17.40 18.91
C GLY A 74 11.86 -17.24 18.78
N MET A 75 12.54 -17.16 19.92
CA MET A 75 13.99 -17.05 19.99
C MET A 75 14.60 -18.38 20.42
N THR A 76 15.89 -18.57 20.14
CA THR A 76 16.68 -19.63 20.78
C THR A 76 16.64 -19.48 22.30
N ARG A 77 16.89 -20.59 23.04
CA ARG A 77 16.91 -20.60 24.50
C ARG A 77 17.77 -19.48 25.07
N ARG A 78 17.47 -19.09 26.30
CA ARG A 78 18.32 -18.16 27.03
C ARG A 78 19.66 -18.82 27.42
N ARG A 79 20.69 -17.98 27.58
CA ARG A 79 21.98 -18.43 28.12
C ARG A 79 21.78 -19.09 29.48
N ASP A 80 22.61 -20.03 29.82
CA ASP A 80 22.61 -20.73 31.11
C ASP A 80 21.27 -21.42 31.46
N THR A 81 20.40 -21.68 30.49
CA THR A 81 19.09 -22.32 30.67
C THR A 81 18.98 -23.48 29.71
N ALA A 82 18.59 -24.68 30.15
CA ALA A 82 18.33 -25.79 29.27
C ALA A 82 17.10 -25.50 28.38
N ALA A 83 17.06 -26.00 27.16
CA ALA A 83 15.94 -25.74 26.25
C ALA A 83 14.59 -26.20 26.81
N GLU A 84 14.57 -27.31 27.53
CA GLU A 84 13.38 -27.85 28.22
C GLU A 84 12.90 -26.99 29.41
N ASP A 85 13.77 -26.16 29.96
CA ASP A 85 13.45 -25.28 31.09
C ASP A 85 13.14 -23.85 30.65
N ASP A 86 13.37 -23.53 29.35
CA ASP A 86 13.07 -22.19 28.83
C ASP A 86 11.56 -21.99 28.64
N PRO A 87 10.93 -21.05 29.38
CA PRO A 87 9.49 -20.84 29.31
C PRO A 87 8.99 -20.42 27.92
N ALA A 88 9.81 -19.64 27.17
CA ALA A 88 9.43 -19.17 25.83
C ALA A 88 9.41 -20.33 24.83
N LEU A 89 10.42 -21.21 24.85
CA LEU A 89 10.45 -22.41 24.03
C LEU A 89 9.30 -23.38 24.38
N ARG A 90 8.99 -23.54 25.67
CA ARG A 90 7.85 -24.37 26.07
C ARG A 90 6.52 -23.83 25.55
N THR A 91 6.31 -22.55 25.62
CA THR A 91 5.10 -21.93 25.05
C THR A 91 5.07 -22.06 23.54
N LEU A 92 6.21 -21.88 22.87
CA LEU A 92 6.32 -22.01 21.42
C LEU A 92 5.94 -23.41 20.93
N VAL A 93 6.46 -24.47 21.55
CA VAL A 93 6.10 -25.84 21.18
C VAL A 93 4.69 -26.22 21.59
N GLY A 94 4.12 -25.58 22.59
CA GLY A 94 2.73 -25.76 23.02
C GLY A 94 1.70 -25.09 22.11
N ALA A 95 2.11 -24.19 21.22
CA ALA A 95 1.20 -23.55 20.25
C ALA A 95 0.64 -24.58 19.26
N PHE A 96 -0.57 -24.35 18.75
CA PHE A 96 -1.22 -25.25 17.78
C PHE A 96 -0.47 -25.35 16.44
N THR A 97 0.39 -24.37 16.13
CA THR A 97 1.09 -24.25 14.85
C THR A 97 2.03 -25.42 14.56
N PRO A 98 1.99 -26.01 13.36
CA PRO A 98 2.88 -27.12 13.00
C PRO A 98 4.31 -26.67 12.72
N VAL A 99 4.51 -25.37 12.41
CA VAL A 99 5.80 -24.76 12.10
C VAL A 99 6.14 -23.73 13.15
N VAL A 100 7.40 -23.70 13.55
CA VAL A 100 7.97 -22.66 14.41
C VAL A 100 9.19 -22.04 13.72
N THR A 101 9.31 -20.74 13.79
CA THR A 101 10.47 -19.99 13.33
C THR A 101 11.28 -19.56 14.54
N LEU A 102 12.53 -19.98 14.59
CA LEU A 102 13.47 -19.67 15.66
C LEU A 102 14.50 -18.66 15.15
N VAL A 103 14.54 -17.48 15.76
CA VAL A 103 15.59 -16.50 15.48
C VAL A 103 16.79 -16.72 16.42
N GLY A 104 17.99 -16.76 15.83
CA GLY A 104 19.25 -16.88 16.57
C GLY A 104 20.33 -15.96 16.01
N LYS A 105 21.28 -15.56 16.87
CA LYS A 105 22.32 -14.60 16.52
C LYS A 105 23.42 -15.26 15.69
N THR A 106 23.88 -14.56 14.65
CA THR A 106 24.97 -15.03 13.77
C THR A 106 26.14 -14.06 13.66
N TRP A 107 26.05 -12.90 14.31
CA TRP A 107 27.07 -11.86 14.25
C TRP A 107 27.83 -11.72 15.59
N GLY A 108 29.17 -11.81 15.53
CA GLY A 108 30.04 -11.74 16.71
C GLY A 108 29.85 -10.47 17.55
N LEU A 109 29.56 -9.32 16.91
CA LEU A 109 29.24 -8.09 17.62
C LEU A 109 27.99 -8.25 18.50
N HIS A 110 26.95 -8.93 18.01
CA HIS A 110 25.74 -9.20 18.81
C HIS A 110 25.99 -10.16 19.96
N LEU A 111 26.90 -11.13 19.80
CA LEU A 111 27.28 -12.01 20.90
C LEU A 111 27.97 -11.23 22.02
N GLU A 112 28.85 -10.31 21.66
CA GLU A 112 29.59 -9.50 22.65
C GLU A 112 28.68 -8.47 23.34
N LYS A 113 27.90 -7.71 22.58
CA LYS A 113 27.20 -6.52 23.09
C LYS A 113 25.77 -6.80 23.56
N VAL A 114 25.07 -7.73 22.92
CA VAL A 114 23.62 -7.97 23.15
C VAL A 114 23.42 -9.18 24.05
N THR A 115 23.78 -10.38 23.58
CA THR A 115 23.52 -11.63 24.32
C THR A 115 24.57 -11.94 25.38
N ARG A 116 25.79 -11.44 25.21
CA ARG A 116 26.95 -11.63 26.11
C ARG A 116 27.23 -13.11 26.35
N VAL A 117 27.35 -13.87 25.30
CA VAL A 117 27.66 -15.30 25.29
C VAL A 117 28.90 -15.59 24.45
N SER A 118 29.56 -16.73 24.69
CA SER A 118 30.63 -17.19 23.82
C SER A 118 30.06 -17.74 22.50
N ARG A 119 30.90 -17.92 21.49
CA ARG A 119 30.53 -18.54 20.22
C ARG A 119 30.03 -19.97 20.40
N GLU A 120 30.71 -20.74 21.26
CA GLU A 120 30.38 -22.14 21.59
C GLU A 120 29.00 -22.23 22.25
N GLU A 121 28.73 -21.34 23.22
CA GLU A 121 27.40 -21.29 23.85
C GLU A 121 26.30 -20.90 22.86
N ASN A 122 26.55 -19.92 21.99
CA ASN A 122 25.55 -19.56 20.97
C ASN A 122 25.26 -20.72 20.01
N LEU A 123 26.26 -21.47 19.56
CA LEU A 123 26.05 -22.66 18.73
C LEU A 123 25.25 -23.72 19.49
N ALA A 124 25.52 -23.94 20.77
CA ALA A 124 24.73 -24.83 21.64
C ALA A 124 23.29 -24.33 21.78
N MET A 125 23.08 -23.03 22.03
CA MET A 125 21.74 -22.43 22.11
C MET A 125 20.94 -22.68 20.82
N ILE A 126 21.54 -22.54 19.64
CA ILE A 126 20.92 -22.79 18.34
C ILE A 126 20.54 -24.29 18.25
N ALA A 127 21.52 -25.17 18.38
CA ALA A 127 21.32 -26.61 18.18
C ALA A 127 20.29 -27.20 19.16
N GLU A 128 20.42 -26.87 20.46
CA GLU A 128 19.51 -27.39 21.50
C GLU A 128 18.07 -26.89 21.31
N SER A 129 17.89 -25.62 20.91
CA SER A 129 16.55 -25.05 20.68
C SER A 129 15.86 -25.69 19.47
N VAL A 130 16.59 -25.90 18.37
CA VAL A 130 16.07 -26.58 17.19
C VAL A 130 15.73 -28.01 17.50
N ALA A 131 16.63 -28.79 18.14
CA ALA A 131 16.40 -30.16 18.55
C ALA A 131 15.17 -30.29 19.46
N PHE A 132 15.04 -29.41 20.46
CA PHE A 132 13.92 -29.37 21.39
C PHE A 132 12.56 -29.22 20.68
N CYS A 133 12.48 -28.34 19.70
CA CYS A 133 11.26 -28.12 18.90
C CYS A 133 10.99 -29.32 18.00
N ARG A 134 11.99 -29.88 17.33
CA ARG A 134 11.89 -31.05 16.48
C ARG A 134 11.40 -32.29 17.23
N GLU A 135 11.98 -32.57 18.40
CA GLU A 135 11.59 -33.70 19.28
C GLU A 135 10.11 -33.64 19.70
N ARG A 136 9.52 -32.43 19.70
CA ARG A 136 8.10 -32.19 20.02
C ARG A 136 7.21 -32.11 18.79
N GLY A 137 7.72 -32.56 17.65
CA GLY A 137 6.96 -32.69 16.39
C GLY A 137 6.79 -31.40 15.60
N LYS A 138 7.50 -30.33 15.94
CA LYS A 138 7.46 -29.09 15.16
C LYS A 138 8.41 -29.17 13.96
N ARG A 139 7.98 -28.62 12.84
CA ARG A 139 8.88 -28.25 11.75
C ARG A 139 9.57 -26.95 12.13
N VAL A 140 10.87 -26.83 11.88
CA VAL A 140 11.66 -25.67 12.33
C VAL A 140 12.27 -24.93 11.15
N ILE A 141 12.00 -23.62 11.09
CA ILE A 141 12.71 -22.63 10.28
C ILE A 141 13.69 -21.93 11.23
N TYR A 142 14.94 -21.77 10.81
CA TYR A 142 15.94 -21.02 11.56
C TYR A 142 16.26 -19.71 10.86
N ASP A 143 15.89 -18.59 11.47
CA ASP A 143 16.23 -17.25 11.00
C ASP A 143 17.59 -16.84 11.58
N ALA A 144 18.57 -16.77 10.69
CA ALA A 144 19.94 -16.39 11.00
C ALA A 144 20.07 -14.86 11.09
N GLU A 145 19.72 -14.29 12.22
CA GLU A 145 19.64 -12.84 12.43
C GLU A 145 21.02 -12.17 12.25
N HIS A 146 21.07 -11.08 11.47
CA HIS A 146 22.28 -10.39 11.04
C HIS A 146 23.27 -11.29 10.28
N PHE A 147 22.76 -12.25 9.50
CA PHE A 147 23.62 -13.18 8.79
C PHE A 147 24.64 -12.45 7.88
N PHE A 148 24.18 -11.48 7.09
CA PHE A 148 25.06 -10.79 6.13
C PHE A 148 26.11 -9.90 6.83
N ASP A 149 25.80 -9.28 7.97
CA ASP A 149 26.78 -8.58 8.79
C ASP A 149 27.78 -9.55 9.39
N GLY A 150 27.32 -10.66 9.96
CA GLY A 150 28.15 -11.71 10.52
C GLY A 150 29.03 -12.40 9.49
N TYR A 151 28.48 -12.68 8.30
CA TYR A 151 29.22 -13.28 7.19
C TYR A 151 30.34 -12.37 6.67
N ARG A 152 30.10 -11.07 6.62
CA ARG A 152 31.09 -10.08 6.22
C ARG A 152 32.24 -9.98 7.25
N ASP A 153 31.92 -10.11 8.54
CA ASP A 153 32.87 -10.08 9.65
C ASP A 153 33.65 -11.38 9.80
N ASP A 154 32.93 -12.52 9.82
CA ASP A 154 33.49 -13.86 9.97
C ASP A 154 32.57 -14.89 9.27
N ALA A 155 32.81 -15.12 8.01
CA ALA A 155 32.03 -16.06 7.20
C ALA A 155 32.02 -17.49 7.76
N GLY A 156 33.14 -17.92 8.35
CA GLY A 156 33.26 -19.24 8.97
C GLY A 156 32.29 -19.43 10.12
N TYR A 157 32.22 -18.44 11.00
CA TYR A 157 31.31 -18.48 12.16
C TYR A 157 29.82 -18.34 11.73
N ALA A 158 29.52 -17.43 10.80
CA ALA A 158 28.14 -17.28 10.32
C ALA A 158 27.61 -18.60 9.69
N ILE A 159 28.45 -19.29 8.89
CA ILE A 159 28.09 -20.61 8.34
C ILE A 159 27.99 -21.66 9.45
N ALA A 160 28.86 -21.66 10.47
CA ALA A 160 28.77 -22.61 11.58
C ALA A 160 27.43 -22.49 12.34
N CYS A 161 26.85 -21.29 12.44
CA CYS A 161 25.51 -21.11 13.01
C CYS A 161 24.43 -21.81 12.18
N LEU A 162 24.51 -21.74 10.83
CA LEU A 162 23.60 -22.46 9.95
C LEU A 162 23.77 -23.98 10.07
N GLU A 163 25.02 -24.46 10.08
CA GLU A 163 25.34 -25.87 10.23
C GLU A 163 24.86 -26.44 11.58
N ALA A 164 24.93 -25.66 12.67
CA ALA A 164 24.39 -26.04 13.97
C ALA A 164 22.86 -26.23 13.91
N ALA A 165 22.14 -25.31 13.27
CA ALA A 165 20.69 -25.44 13.08
C ALA A 165 20.32 -26.63 12.19
N ILE A 166 21.00 -26.82 11.07
CA ILE A 166 20.80 -27.93 10.12
C ILE A 166 21.06 -29.28 10.80
N GLY A 167 22.20 -29.40 11.51
CA GLY A 167 22.58 -30.60 12.23
C GLY A 167 21.58 -30.99 13.32
N ALA A 168 20.85 -30.04 13.88
CA ALA A 168 19.77 -30.23 14.83
C ALA A 168 18.40 -30.47 14.18
N GLY A 169 18.29 -30.41 12.85
CA GLY A 169 17.10 -30.76 12.09
C GLY A 169 16.23 -29.59 11.62
N ALA A 170 16.78 -28.39 11.49
CA ALA A 170 16.07 -27.29 10.82
C ALA A 170 15.79 -27.65 9.35
N GLU A 171 14.56 -27.42 8.90
CA GLU A 171 14.12 -27.72 7.52
C GLU A 171 14.42 -26.56 6.56
N ASN A 172 14.59 -25.37 7.10
CA ASN A 172 14.98 -24.18 6.37
C ASN A 172 15.94 -23.34 7.22
N VAL A 173 16.92 -22.74 6.57
CA VAL A 173 17.78 -21.70 7.14
C VAL A 173 17.59 -20.42 6.35
N THR A 174 17.10 -19.38 6.99
CA THR A 174 16.83 -18.08 6.37
C THR A 174 17.96 -17.12 6.65
N LEU A 175 18.54 -16.57 5.61
CA LEU A 175 19.63 -15.59 5.68
C LEU A 175 19.01 -14.19 5.89
N CYS A 176 19.29 -13.55 7.04
CA CYS A 176 18.69 -12.27 7.38
C CYS A 176 19.65 -11.10 7.16
N ASP A 177 19.26 -10.13 6.33
CA ASP A 177 19.85 -8.79 6.27
C ASP A 177 19.05 -7.86 7.20
N THR A 178 19.23 -8.05 8.50
CA THR A 178 18.45 -7.39 9.57
C THR A 178 18.68 -5.88 9.59
N ASN A 179 19.87 -5.41 9.23
CA ASN A 179 20.19 -4.00 9.08
C ASN A 179 19.73 -3.40 7.74
N GLY A 180 19.31 -4.23 6.77
CA GLY A 180 18.90 -3.77 5.43
C GLY A 180 20.01 -3.04 4.66
N SER A 181 21.26 -3.32 4.98
CA SER A 181 22.42 -2.55 4.51
C SER A 181 23.16 -3.18 3.32
N SER A 182 22.81 -4.39 2.95
CA SER A 182 23.50 -5.14 1.89
C SER A 182 23.01 -4.74 0.50
N LEU A 183 23.93 -4.79 -0.47
CA LEU A 183 23.62 -4.56 -1.90
C LEU A 183 23.38 -5.91 -2.60
N PRO A 184 22.70 -5.92 -3.78
CA PRO A 184 22.31 -7.16 -4.44
C PRO A 184 23.46 -8.09 -4.79
N ASP A 185 24.63 -7.57 -5.14
CA ASP A 185 25.85 -8.34 -5.42
C ASP A 185 26.41 -9.03 -4.17
N GLN A 186 26.34 -8.37 -3.02
CA GLN A 186 26.75 -8.93 -1.73
C GLN A 186 25.81 -10.05 -1.29
N ILE A 187 24.51 -9.83 -1.42
CA ILE A 187 23.48 -10.86 -1.17
C ILE A 187 23.70 -12.07 -2.08
N ALA A 188 23.86 -11.83 -3.38
CA ALA A 188 24.09 -12.89 -4.36
C ALA A 188 25.34 -13.73 -4.01
N ALA A 189 26.47 -13.07 -3.77
CA ALA A 189 27.72 -13.75 -3.46
C ALA A 189 27.65 -14.60 -2.18
N ALA A 190 27.08 -14.05 -1.10
CA ALA A 190 26.94 -14.78 0.15
C ALA A 190 25.93 -15.94 0.03
N THR A 191 24.79 -15.71 -0.65
CA THR A 191 23.78 -16.75 -0.87
C THR A 191 24.32 -17.90 -1.72
N ALA A 192 25.06 -17.60 -2.81
CA ALA A 192 25.71 -18.61 -3.63
C ALA A 192 26.72 -19.46 -2.83
N ALA A 193 27.52 -18.83 -1.96
CA ALA A 193 28.47 -19.54 -1.10
C ALA A 193 27.75 -20.46 -0.10
N VAL A 194 26.63 -20.00 0.50
CA VAL A 194 25.80 -20.81 1.39
C VAL A 194 25.13 -21.96 0.61
N ALA A 195 24.57 -21.68 -0.57
CA ALA A 195 23.93 -22.69 -1.41
C ALA A 195 24.91 -23.81 -1.82
N GLY A 196 26.14 -23.45 -2.17
CA GLY A 196 27.21 -24.42 -2.46
C GLY A 196 27.66 -25.25 -1.25
N ARG A 197 27.42 -24.77 -0.02
CA ARG A 197 27.81 -25.45 1.22
C ARG A 197 26.70 -26.32 1.81
N VAL A 198 25.46 -25.82 1.85
CA VAL A 198 24.37 -26.46 2.60
C VAL A 198 23.10 -26.70 1.77
N GLY A 199 23.03 -26.22 0.53
CA GLY A 199 21.80 -26.26 -0.27
C GLY A 199 21.25 -27.65 -0.60
N GLU A 200 22.09 -28.71 -0.53
CA GLU A 200 21.63 -30.10 -0.65
C GLU A 200 21.11 -30.68 0.67
N MET A 201 21.37 -30.01 1.78
CA MET A 201 21.04 -30.47 3.13
C MET A 201 19.71 -29.88 3.64
N THR A 202 19.38 -28.68 3.21
CA THR A 202 18.23 -27.91 3.70
C THR A 202 17.78 -26.87 2.67
N GLU A 203 16.53 -26.39 2.82
CA GLU A 203 16.03 -25.26 2.03
C GLU A 203 16.64 -23.93 2.55
N ILE A 204 17.00 -23.04 1.64
CA ILE A 204 17.50 -21.70 1.98
C ILE A 204 16.38 -20.69 1.81
N GLY A 205 16.19 -19.87 2.84
CA GLY A 205 15.33 -18.70 2.85
C GLY A 205 16.11 -17.39 2.79
N ILE A 206 15.42 -16.31 2.48
CA ILE A 206 15.94 -14.93 2.51
C ILE A 206 14.95 -14.02 3.24
N HIS A 207 15.46 -13.20 4.15
CA HIS A 207 14.72 -12.16 4.87
C HIS A 207 15.56 -10.88 4.85
N VAL A 208 15.04 -9.79 4.28
CA VAL A 208 15.78 -8.54 4.18
C VAL A 208 14.91 -7.34 4.54
N HIS A 209 15.53 -6.36 5.22
CA HIS A 209 14.96 -5.04 5.42
C HIS A 209 15.35 -4.10 4.27
N ASP A 210 14.64 -2.97 4.14
CA ASP A 210 14.75 -2.09 2.96
C ASP A 210 15.50 -0.77 3.24
N ASP A 211 16.36 -0.73 4.26
CA ASP A 211 17.06 0.48 4.70
C ASP A 211 17.98 1.08 3.61
N ALA A 212 18.53 0.24 2.74
CA ALA A 212 19.30 0.69 1.57
C ALA A 212 18.43 0.85 0.30
N GLY A 213 17.09 0.67 0.39
CA GLY A 213 16.19 0.72 -0.77
C GLY A 213 16.37 -0.46 -1.73
N CYS A 214 16.92 -1.58 -1.27
CA CYS A 214 17.26 -2.74 -2.08
C CYS A 214 16.51 -4.02 -1.70
N GLY A 215 15.53 -3.96 -0.79
CA GLY A 215 14.86 -5.14 -0.23
C GLY A 215 14.29 -6.09 -1.28
N VAL A 216 13.58 -5.57 -2.28
CA VAL A 216 13.07 -6.36 -3.41
C VAL A 216 14.22 -6.94 -4.24
N ALA A 217 15.17 -6.12 -4.64
CA ALA A 217 16.29 -6.54 -5.49
C ALA A 217 17.16 -7.61 -4.80
N ASN A 218 17.40 -7.46 -3.51
CA ASN A 218 18.13 -8.39 -2.66
C ASN A 218 17.41 -9.74 -2.57
N SER A 219 16.10 -9.76 -2.36
CA SER A 219 15.29 -10.98 -2.34
C SER A 219 15.38 -11.74 -3.67
N LEU A 220 15.22 -11.02 -4.81
CA LEU A 220 15.30 -11.62 -6.14
C LEU A 220 16.73 -12.12 -6.46
N ALA A 221 17.77 -11.42 -5.99
CA ALA A 221 19.15 -11.85 -6.13
C ALA A 221 19.42 -13.17 -5.37
N ALA A 222 18.93 -13.28 -4.12
CA ALA A 222 19.04 -14.51 -3.34
C ALA A 222 18.32 -15.69 -4.02
N VAL A 223 17.14 -15.47 -4.60
CA VAL A 223 16.39 -16.51 -5.31
C VAL A 223 17.15 -17.01 -6.54
N ARG A 224 17.84 -16.14 -7.28
CA ARG A 224 18.71 -16.54 -8.40
C ARG A 224 19.83 -17.47 -7.96
N GLU A 225 20.37 -17.23 -6.77
CA GLU A 225 21.49 -17.99 -6.20
C GLU A 225 21.06 -19.18 -5.34
N GLY A 226 19.78 -19.55 -5.35
CA GLY A 226 19.32 -20.81 -4.75
C GLY A 226 18.38 -20.70 -3.57
N ALA A 227 18.04 -19.50 -3.08
CA ALA A 227 16.96 -19.37 -2.10
C ALA A 227 15.61 -19.83 -2.70
N ARG A 228 14.78 -20.50 -1.89
CA ARG A 228 13.48 -21.05 -2.32
C ARG A 228 12.34 -20.64 -1.40
N MET A 229 12.63 -19.86 -0.38
CA MET A 229 11.66 -19.18 0.47
C MET A 229 12.02 -17.71 0.59
N VAL A 230 11.05 -16.82 0.43
CA VAL A 230 11.23 -15.38 0.59
C VAL A 230 10.32 -14.91 1.72
N GLN A 231 10.92 -14.37 2.77
CA GLN A 231 10.22 -13.69 3.86
C GLN A 231 10.09 -12.21 3.53
N GLY A 232 8.98 -11.61 3.93
CA GLY A 232 8.72 -10.19 3.76
C GLY A 232 7.31 -9.83 4.22
N THR A 233 6.87 -8.63 3.90
CA THR A 233 5.56 -8.12 4.32
C THR A 233 4.75 -7.57 3.16
N VAL A 234 3.44 -7.54 3.31
CA VAL A 234 2.57 -6.78 2.41
C VAL A 234 3.04 -5.32 2.40
N ASN A 235 3.16 -4.75 1.22
CA ASN A 235 3.56 -3.36 0.99
C ASN A 235 4.87 -2.92 1.66
N GLY A 236 5.68 -3.88 2.13
CA GLY A 236 6.95 -3.59 2.78
C GLY A 236 6.82 -3.07 4.21
N TYR A 237 5.70 -3.29 4.89
CA TYR A 237 5.52 -2.85 6.27
C TYR A 237 6.64 -3.35 7.20
N GLY A 238 6.99 -2.58 8.21
CA GLY A 238 7.99 -2.97 9.21
C GLY A 238 8.71 -1.82 9.87
N GLU A 239 9.65 -2.17 10.71
CA GLU A 239 10.47 -1.21 11.45
C GLU A 239 11.38 -0.41 10.51
N ARG A 240 11.70 0.83 10.85
CA ARG A 240 12.56 1.76 10.11
C ARG A 240 12.04 2.02 8.67
N CYS A 241 12.74 1.51 7.63
CA CYS A 241 12.34 1.65 6.22
C CYS A 241 11.45 0.49 5.73
N GLY A 242 11.15 -0.47 6.62
CA GLY A 242 10.30 -1.62 6.34
C GLY A 242 11.07 -2.87 5.91
N ASN A 243 10.30 -3.89 5.55
CA ASN A 243 10.76 -5.18 5.06
C ASN A 243 10.75 -5.26 3.53
N ALA A 244 11.30 -6.33 2.99
CA ALA A 244 11.14 -6.67 1.57
C ALA A 244 9.66 -6.73 1.21
N ASN A 245 9.27 -5.99 0.17
CA ASN A 245 7.88 -5.83 -0.25
C ASN A 245 7.39 -7.04 -1.05
N LEU A 246 6.62 -7.94 -0.42
CA LEU A 246 6.05 -9.13 -1.07
C LEU A 246 5.07 -8.76 -2.19
N THR A 247 4.40 -7.62 -2.10
CA THR A 247 3.49 -7.12 -3.16
C THR A 247 4.22 -6.91 -4.49
N THR A 248 5.51 -6.54 -4.44
CA THR A 248 6.37 -6.38 -5.62
C THR A 248 7.13 -7.66 -5.96
N ILE A 249 7.56 -8.43 -4.95
CA ILE A 249 8.35 -9.65 -5.12
C ILE A 249 7.53 -10.74 -5.80
N LEU A 250 6.30 -10.97 -5.37
CA LEU A 250 5.42 -12.03 -5.93
C LEU A 250 5.28 -11.93 -7.45
N PRO A 251 4.79 -10.81 -8.03
CA PRO A 251 4.69 -10.71 -9.49
C PRO A 251 6.05 -10.72 -10.18
N ALA A 252 7.12 -10.21 -9.56
CA ALA A 252 8.46 -10.26 -10.13
C ALA A 252 8.97 -11.70 -10.25
N LEU A 253 8.81 -12.52 -9.22
CA LEU A 253 9.17 -13.95 -9.26
C LEU A 253 8.39 -14.70 -10.35
N GLN A 254 7.07 -14.48 -10.42
CA GLN A 254 6.22 -15.25 -11.33
C GLN A 254 6.28 -14.74 -12.77
N LEU A 255 6.10 -13.42 -13.00
CA LEU A 255 5.97 -12.86 -14.33
C LEU A 255 7.31 -12.50 -14.99
N LYS A 256 8.38 -12.27 -14.21
CA LYS A 256 9.70 -11.88 -14.74
C LYS A 256 10.76 -12.97 -14.65
N MET A 257 10.70 -13.79 -13.60
CA MET A 257 11.70 -14.85 -13.39
C MET A 257 11.17 -16.24 -13.74
N GLY A 258 9.85 -16.41 -13.92
CA GLY A 258 9.23 -17.67 -14.35
C GLY A 258 9.18 -18.74 -13.26
N PHE A 259 9.22 -18.36 -11.99
CA PHE A 259 8.95 -19.27 -10.89
C PHE A 259 7.45 -19.50 -10.70
N GLU A 260 7.09 -20.67 -10.19
CA GLU A 260 5.74 -20.95 -9.72
C GLU A 260 5.64 -20.48 -8.27
N VAL A 261 4.70 -19.56 -7.97
CA VAL A 261 4.48 -19.01 -6.63
C VAL A 261 3.02 -19.20 -6.22
N VAL A 262 2.09 -18.66 -7.01
CA VAL A 262 0.63 -18.75 -6.80
C VAL A 262 -0.07 -19.04 -8.13
N SER A 263 -1.37 -19.38 -8.12
CA SER A 263 -2.14 -19.53 -9.37
C SER A 263 -2.33 -18.18 -10.08
N SER A 264 -2.66 -18.21 -11.37
CA SER A 264 -2.92 -16.99 -12.13
C SER A 264 -4.14 -16.23 -11.59
N GLU A 265 -5.17 -16.94 -11.12
CA GLU A 265 -6.36 -16.35 -10.50
C GLU A 265 -6.02 -15.68 -9.16
N GLN A 266 -5.14 -16.31 -8.38
CA GLN A 266 -4.65 -15.74 -7.13
C GLN A 266 -3.82 -14.48 -7.39
N LEU A 267 -2.90 -14.52 -8.35
CA LEU A 267 -2.11 -13.34 -8.73
C LEU A 267 -3.00 -12.18 -9.19
N ALA A 268 -4.06 -12.46 -9.96
CA ALA A 268 -5.04 -11.45 -10.39
C ALA A 268 -5.87 -10.86 -9.23
N SER A 269 -5.78 -11.40 -8.01
CA SER A 269 -6.38 -10.81 -6.81
C SER A 269 -5.43 -9.92 -6.01
N LEU A 270 -4.16 -9.79 -6.42
CA LEU A 270 -3.10 -9.14 -5.65
C LEU A 270 -3.45 -7.71 -5.25
N ALA A 271 -3.81 -6.85 -6.23
CA ALA A 271 -4.11 -5.44 -5.94
C ALA A 271 -5.25 -5.30 -4.92
N LYS A 272 -6.34 -6.07 -5.09
CA LYS A 272 -7.47 -6.08 -4.16
C LYS A 272 -7.05 -6.53 -2.76
N THR A 273 -6.23 -7.57 -2.67
CA THR A 273 -5.79 -8.13 -1.38
C THR A 273 -4.92 -7.13 -0.61
N VAL A 274 -3.95 -6.49 -1.29
CA VAL A 274 -3.04 -5.57 -0.60
C VAL A 274 -3.74 -4.27 -0.18
N HIS A 275 -4.67 -3.76 -0.99
CA HIS A 275 -5.48 -2.59 -0.60
C HIS A 275 -6.41 -2.90 0.58
N PHE A 276 -6.95 -4.12 0.66
CA PHE A 276 -7.71 -4.57 1.82
C PHE A 276 -6.84 -4.61 3.10
N VAL A 277 -5.57 -5.02 3.00
CA VAL A 277 -4.64 -4.97 4.14
C VAL A 277 -4.31 -3.53 4.53
N ASP A 278 -4.10 -2.63 3.54
CA ASP A 278 -3.92 -1.19 3.79
C ASP A 278 -5.10 -0.60 4.58
N GLU A 279 -6.32 -0.92 4.16
CA GLU A 279 -7.56 -0.46 4.82
C GLU A 279 -7.62 -0.92 6.28
N LEU A 280 -7.35 -2.21 6.54
CA LEU A 280 -7.30 -2.75 7.90
C LEU A 280 -6.24 -2.07 8.76
N CYS A 281 -5.07 -1.78 8.18
CA CYS A 281 -3.97 -1.09 8.85
C CYS A 281 -4.18 0.42 8.97
N ASN A 282 -5.27 0.96 8.44
CA ASN A 282 -5.54 2.40 8.35
C ASN A 282 -4.40 3.17 7.63
N VAL A 283 -3.82 2.55 6.61
CA VAL A 283 -2.77 3.12 5.77
C VAL A 283 -3.37 3.54 4.44
N THR A 284 -3.10 4.77 4.02
CA THR A 284 -3.49 5.21 2.67
C THR A 284 -2.64 4.49 1.63
N PRO A 285 -3.25 3.77 0.67
CA PRO A 285 -2.51 3.08 -0.38
C PRO A 285 -1.58 4.03 -1.15
N ASN A 286 -0.35 3.60 -1.40
CA ASN A 286 0.58 4.37 -2.23
C ASN A 286 0.12 4.30 -3.70
N PRO A 287 -0.28 5.43 -4.32
CA PRO A 287 -0.75 5.42 -5.70
C PRO A 287 0.32 5.02 -6.71
N ASP A 288 1.60 5.17 -6.37
CA ASP A 288 2.75 4.86 -7.23
C ASP A 288 3.40 3.51 -6.89
N ALA A 289 2.74 2.68 -6.06
CA ALA A 289 3.26 1.35 -5.71
C ALA A 289 3.41 0.49 -6.97
N PRO A 290 4.58 -0.15 -7.21
CA PRO A 290 4.76 -1.03 -8.34
C PRO A 290 3.68 -2.12 -8.41
N TYR A 291 3.17 -2.41 -9.59
CA TYR A 291 2.13 -3.38 -9.92
C TYR A 291 0.72 -3.04 -9.43
N VAL A 292 0.53 -2.56 -8.21
CA VAL A 292 -0.79 -2.46 -7.56
C VAL A 292 -1.29 -1.03 -7.38
N GLY A 293 -0.42 -0.03 -7.41
CA GLY A 293 -0.81 1.37 -7.30
C GLY A 293 -1.68 1.81 -8.49
N ARG A 294 -2.60 2.73 -8.26
CA ARG A 294 -3.49 3.25 -9.31
C ARG A 294 -2.74 3.92 -10.47
N ASN A 295 -1.51 4.40 -10.23
CA ASN A 295 -0.67 5.03 -11.25
C ASN A 295 0.28 4.05 -11.93
N ALA A 296 0.37 2.78 -11.48
CA ALA A 296 1.33 1.80 -11.98
C ALA A 296 1.19 1.54 -13.50
N PHE A 297 -0.02 1.70 -14.04
CA PHE A 297 -0.35 1.56 -15.46
C PHE A 297 -1.09 2.78 -15.99
N ALA A 298 -0.75 3.96 -15.48
CA ALA A 298 -1.32 5.22 -15.90
C ALA A 298 -0.43 5.89 -16.96
N HIS A 299 -1.04 6.28 -18.08
CA HIS A 299 -0.37 6.91 -19.21
C HIS A 299 -0.86 8.34 -19.40
N LYS A 300 0.06 9.30 -19.44
CA LYS A 300 -0.23 10.73 -19.56
C LYS A 300 0.19 11.32 -20.92
N GLY A 301 1.37 10.96 -21.40
CA GLY A 301 1.92 11.50 -22.65
C GLY A 301 1.21 10.97 -23.89
N GLY A 302 0.82 11.87 -24.81
CA GLY A 302 0.07 11.49 -26.01
C GLY A 302 0.76 10.42 -26.89
N MET A 303 2.11 10.40 -26.94
CA MET A 303 2.88 9.35 -27.62
C MET A 303 2.78 8.00 -26.89
N HIS A 304 2.80 8.00 -25.56
CA HIS A 304 2.63 6.78 -24.75
C HIS A 304 1.23 6.20 -24.93
N VAL A 305 0.20 7.05 -24.86
CA VAL A 305 -1.20 6.62 -25.07
C VAL A 305 -1.38 6.02 -26.45
N ALA A 306 -0.93 6.71 -27.51
CA ALA A 306 -1.00 6.19 -28.87
C ALA A 306 -0.21 4.87 -29.06
N GLY A 307 0.93 4.73 -28.38
CA GLY A 307 1.71 3.50 -28.40
C GLY A 307 0.97 2.35 -27.74
N VAL A 308 0.40 2.57 -26.54
CA VAL A 308 -0.39 1.56 -25.81
C VAL A 308 -1.66 1.16 -26.58
N GLU A 309 -2.35 2.11 -27.22
CA GLU A 309 -3.51 1.81 -28.07
C GLU A 309 -3.14 0.94 -29.29
N ALA A 310 -1.94 1.15 -29.85
CA ALA A 310 -1.44 0.34 -30.95
C ALA A 310 -0.99 -1.06 -30.49
N ASP A 311 -0.22 -1.13 -29.42
CA ASP A 311 0.23 -2.37 -28.76
C ASP A 311 0.68 -2.03 -27.32
N ALA A 312 -0.02 -2.54 -26.33
CA ALA A 312 0.27 -2.28 -24.92
C ALA A 312 1.74 -2.56 -24.53
N ARG A 313 2.37 -3.55 -25.14
CA ARG A 313 3.78 -3.93 -24.89
C ARG A 313 4.80 -2.83 -25.19
N THR A 314 4.38 -1.75 -25.90
CA THR A 314 5.27 -0.62 -26.19
C THR A 314 5.65 0.20 -24.95
N PHE A 315 4.76 0.26 -23.95
CA PHE A 315 4.94 1.04 -22.72
C PHE A 315 4.51 0.33 -21.44
N GLU A 316 3.99 -0.90 -21.53
CA GLU A 316 3.62 -1.70 -20.37
C GLU A 316 4.49 -2.94 -20.27
N HIS A 317 5.02 -3.16 -19.08
CA HIS A 317 5.93 -4.28 -18.84
C HIS A 317 5.22 -5.62 -18.55
N ILE A 318 3.91 -5.57 -18.26
CA ILE A 318 2.97 -6.70 -18.09
C ILE A 318 1.56 -6.24 -18.46
N ASP A 319 0.62 -7.18 -18.61
CA ASP A 319 -0.80 -6.87 -18.60
C ASP A 319 -1.26 -6.51 -17.18
N PRO A 320 -1.85 -5.33 -16.92
CA PRO A 320 -2.35 -4.94 -15.61
C PRO A 320 -3.30 -5.95 -14.98
N ALA A 321 -4.16 -6.59 -15.78
CA ALA A 321 -5.12 -7.59 -15.31
C ALA A 321 -4.44 -8.81 -14.64
N ALA A 322 -3.19 -9.12 -14.99
CA ALA A 322 -2.44 -10.21 -14.38
C ALA A 322 -2.22 -10.04 -12.87
N VAL A 323 -2.29 -8.80 -12.35
CA VAL A 323 -2.12 -8.46 -10.93
C VAL A 323 -3.39 -7.82 -10.33
N GLY A 324 -4.52 -7.85 -11.06
CA GLY A 324 -5.78 -7.26 -10.64
C GLY A 324 -5.81 -5.74 -10.67
N ASN A 325 -4.97 -5.13 -11.51
CA ASN A 325 -4.96 -3.69 -11.73
C ASN A 325 -5.56 -3.36 -13.12
N GLU A 326 -5.76 -2.08 -13.39
CA GLU A 326 -6.36 -1.57 -14.62
C GLU A 326 -5.47 -0.51 -15.27
N ARG A 327 -5.61 -0.39 -16.59
CA ARG A 327 -4.96 0.67 -17.35
C ARG A 327 -5.74 1.97 -17.18
N ALA A 328 -5.04 3.06 -16.94
CA ALA A 328 -5.61 4.40 -16.89
C ALA A 328 -4.95 5.34 -17.91
N VAL A 329 -5.76 6.17 -18.55
CA VAL A 329 -5.28 7.26 -19.41
C VAL A 329 -5.61 8.57 -18.70
N LEU A 330 -4.57 9.29 -18.27
CA LEU A 330 -4.72 10.51 -17.51
C LEU A 330 -4.84 11.73 -18.44
N PRO A 331 -5.82 12.61 -18.22
CA PRO A 331 -5.95 13.85 -18.98
C PRO A 331 -4.81 14.82 -18.66
N SER A 332 -4.21 15.43 -19.68
CA SER A 332 -3.20 16.46 -19.50
C SER A 332 -3.05 17.37 -20.72
N GLU A 333 -2.31 18.46 -20.55
CA GLU A 333 -1.91 19.37 -21.64
C GLU A 333 -1.19 18.65 -22.80
N LEU A 334 -0.60 17.46 -22.53
CA LEU A 334 0.08 16.62 -23.51
C LEU A 334 -0.88 15.67 -24.24
N SER A 335 -2.18 15.69 -23.92
CA SER A 335 -3.17 14.81 -24.52
C SER A 335 -3.42 15.19 -25.99
N GLY A 336 -3.49 14.17 -26.85
CA GLY A 336 -3.87 14.34 -28.26
C GLY A 336 -5.39 14.29 -28.48
N LYS A 337 -5.86 14.64 -29.70
CA LYS A 337 -7.30 14.57 -30.05
C LYS A 337 -7.91 13.17 -29.90
N ALA A 338 -7.13 12.12 -30.19
CA ALA A 338 -7.58 10.74 -30.04
C ALA A 338 -7.86 10.42 -28.56
N THR A 339 -6.94 10.81 -27.66
CA THR A 339 -7.10 10.65 -26.21
C THR A 339 -8.34 11.37 -25.69
N ILE A 340 -8.56 12.63 -26.09
CA ILE A 340 -9.74 13.40 -25.65
C ILE A 340 -11.03 12.75 -26.13
N ARG A 341 -11.07 12.26 -27.39
CA ARG A 341 -12.26 11.55 -27.91
C ARG A 341 -12.51 10.23 -27.20
N SER A 342 -11.46 9.46 -26.94
CA SER A 342 -11.58 8.20 -26.19
C SER A 342 -12.12 8.44 -24.78
N GLN A 343 -11.66 9.49 -24.09
CA GLN A 343 -12.17 9.86 -22.77
C GLN A 343 -13.62 10.38 -22.83
N ALA A 344 -13.98 11.14 -23.87
CA ALA A 344 -15.35 11.56 -24.10
C ALA A 344 -16.28 10.36 -24.35
N GLU A 345 -15.85 9.39 -25.15
CA GLU A 345 -16.59 8.15 -25.41
C GLU A 345 -16.79 7.31 -24.14
N GLN A 346 -15.77 7.18 -23.29
CA GLN A 346 -15.88 6.53 -21.97
C GLN A 346 -16.89 7.23 -21.07
N ALA A 347 -17.00 8.55 -21.15
CA ALA A 347 -18.01 9.35 -20.46
C ALA A 347 -19.39 9.36 -21.16
N GLY A 348 -19.57 8.58 -22.24
CA GLY A 348 -20.81 8.51 -23.02
C GLY A 348 -21.11 9.77 -23.84
N LEU A 349 -20.06 10.54 -24.21
CA LEU A 349 -20.19 11.79 -24.96
C LEU A 349 -19.78 11.61 -26.41
N GLU A 350 -20.60 12.12 -27.32
CA GLU A 350 -20.22 12.27 -28.74
C GLU A 350 -19.41 13.57 -28.89
N MET A 351 -18.21 13.47 -29.46
CA MET A 351 -17.32 14.63 -29.67
C MET A 351 -16.68 14.60 -31.05
N ASP A 352 -16.90 15.63 -31.82
CA ASP A 352 -16.26 15.82 -33.13
C ASP A 352 -14.81 16.36 -32.97
N ASP A 353 -14.07 16.40 -34.07
CA ASP A 353 -12.69 16.88 -34.11
C ASP A 353 -12.53 18.36 -33.71
N ALA A 354 -13.56 19.17 -33.96
CA ALA A 354 -13.56 20.58 -33.63
C ALA A 354 -13.77 20.79 -32.12
N ALA A 355 -14.70 20.04 -31.50
CA ALA A 355 -14.93 20.02 -30.08
C ALA A 355 -13.71 19.48 -29.32
N ALA A 356 -13.09 18.39 -29.80
CA ALA A 356 -11.87 17.83 -29.22
C ALA A 356 -10.70 18.84 -29.26
N ALA A 357 -10.56 19.60 -30.35
CA ALA A 357 -9.54 20.64 -30.46
C ALA A 357 -9.77 21.79 -29.44
N ARG A 358 -11.04 22.22 -29.28
CA ARG A 358 -11.40 23.24 -28.26
C ARG A 358 -11.15 22.71 -26.85
N ALA A 359 -11.48 21.46 -26.55
CA ALA A 359 -11.24 20.83 -25.25
C ALA A 359 -9.74 20.80 -24.92
N ILE A 360 -8.87 20.47 -25.87
CA ILE A 360 -7.41 20.50 -25.69
C ILE A 360 -6.92 21.91 -25.39
N GLU A 361 -7.36 22.89 -26.15
CA GLU A 361 -6.93 24.28 -25.93
C GLU A 361 -7.41 24.79 -24.56
N ARG A 362 -8.64 24.45 -24.17
CA ARG A 362 -9.18 24.79 -22.86
C ARG A 362 -8.43 24.09 -21.73
N LEU A 363 -8.09 22.82 -21.92
CA LEU A 363 -7.30 22.04 -20.97
C LEU A 363 -5.93 22.67 -20.74
N LYS A 364 -5.19 23.00 -21.81
CA LYS A 364 -3.89 23.68 -21.73
C LYS A 364 -3.98 25.00 -20.98
N GLN A 365 -4.98 25.83 -21.29
CA GLN A 365 -5.16 27.08 -20.60
C GLN A 365 -5.45 26.89 -19.12
N ARG A 366 -6.36 25.97 -18.78
CA ARG A 366 -6.69 25.67 -17.38
C ARG A 366 -5.49 25.10 -16.61
N GLU A 367 -4.69 24.20 -17.20
CA GLU A 367 -3.48 23.70 -16.55
C GLU A 367 -2.43 24.80 -16.36
N HIS A 368 -2.30 25.72 -17.33
CA HIS A 368 -1.45 26.91 -17.17
C HIS A 368 -1.93 27.78 -15.99
N ASP A 369 -3.24 27.94 -15.80
CA ASP A 369 -3.85 28.68 -14.71
C ASP A 369 -3.76 27.94 -13.35
N GLY A 370 -3.21 26.70 -13.32
CA GLY A 370 -2.96 25.95 -12.10
C GLY A 370 -3.91 24.77 -11.85
N TYR A 371 -4.83 24.44 -12.75
CA TYR A 371 -5.67 23.25 -12.65
C TYR A 371 -4.85 21.98 -12.81
N HIS A 372 -5.34 20.88 -12.23
CA HIS A 372 -4.70 19.57 -12.33
C HIS A 372 -5.77 18.49 -12.39
N TYR A 373 -6.20 18.15 -13.57
CA TYR A 373 -7.36 17.30 -13.80
C TYR A 373 -7.15 15.82 -13.49
N GLU A 374 -5.90 15.35 -13.38
CA GLU A 374 -5.60 13.98 -12.93
C GLU A 374 -6.18 13.67 -11.55
N ALA A 375 -6.21 14.67 -10.67
CA ALA A 375 -6.80 14.56 -9.34
C ALA A 375 -8.29 14.94 -9.30
N ALA A 376 -8.87 15.33 -10.45
CA ALA A 376 -10.22 15.87 -10.55
C ALA A 376 -10.95 15.37 -11.82
N PRO A 377 -11.14 14.07 -11.95
CA PRO A 377 -11.75 13.48 -13.16
C PRO A 377 -13.17 14.00 -13.44
N ALA A 378 -13.93 14.31 -12.40
CA ALA A 378 -15.28 14.86 -12.57
C ALA A 378 -15.27 16.28 -13.16
N SER A 379 -14.37 17.16 -12.72
CA SER A 379 -14.22 18.50 -13.33
C SER A 379 -13.73 18.38 -14.78
N PHE A 380 -12.89 17.39 -15.09
CA PHE A 380 -12.47 17.14 -16.47
C PHE A 380 -13.65 16.67 -17.34
N GLU A 381 -14.48 15.76 -16.88
CA GLU A 381 -15.67 15.32 -17.60
C GLU A 381 -16.64 16.49 -17.84
N LEU A 382 -16.84 17.36 -16.84
CA LEU A 382 -17.64 18.58 -17.03
C LEU A 382 -17.05 19.52 -18.08
N LEU A 383 -15.72 19.63 -18.17
CA LEU A 383 -15.05 20.36 -19.24
C LEU A 383 -15.39 19.75 -20.61
N LEU A 384 -15.29 18.43 -20.74
CA LEU A 384 -15.65 17.73 -21.98
C LEU A 384 -17.11 17.94 -22.35
N ARG A 385 -18.04 17.86 -21.40
CA ARG A 385 -19.48 18.10 -21.60
C ARG A 385 -19.75 19.53 -22.09
N ARG A 386 -19.05 20.52 -21.51
CA ARG A 386 -19.15 21.94 -21.94
C ARG A 386 -18.71 22.11 -23.39
N GLU A 387 -17.59 21.50 -23.79
CA GLU A 387 -17.07 21.61 -25.17
C GLU A 387 -17.85 20.76 -26.18
N ALA A 388 -18.45 19.64 -25.75
CA ALA A 388 -19.37 18.83 -26.56
C ALA A 388 -20.78 19.45 -26.69
N GLY A 389 -21.10 20.49 -25.92
CA GLY A 389 -22.41 21.14 -25.94
C GLY A 389 -23.52 20.35 -25.26
N SER A 390 -23.18 19.33 -24.46
CA SER A 390 -24.12 18.49 -23.71
C SER A 390 -24.28 18.89 -22.26
N TYR A 391 -23.48 19.85 -21.78
CA TYR A 391 -23.50 20.33 -20.41
C TYR A 391 -24.80 21.06 -20.08
N LYS A 392 -25.40 20.72 -18.95
CA LYS A 392 -26.58 21.38 -18.41
C LYS A 392 -26.24 21.97 -17.02
N PRO A 393 -26.28 23.29 -16.85
CA PRO A 393 -26.03 23.89 -15.53
C PRO A 393 -27.14 23.50 -14.56
N LEU A 394 -26.74 23.11 -13.35
CA LEU A 394 -27.66 22.79 -12.26
C LEU A 394 -28.45 24.04 -11.79
N PHE A 395 -27.81 25.18 -11.83
CA PHE A 395 -28.37 26.48 -11.46
C PHE A 395 -27.59 27.61 -12.14
N LYS A 396 -28.16 28.81 -12.09
CA LYS A 396 -27.46 30.03 -12.49
C LYS A 396 -27.17 30.87 -11.24
N LEU A 397 -25.89 31.10 -10.96
CA LEU A 397 -25.46 31.96 -9.86
C LEU A 397 -25.75 33.44 -10.18
N GLU A 398 -26.45 34.16 -9.29
CA GLU A 398 -26.52 35.61 -9.31
C GLU A 398 -25.41 36.24 -8.44
N SER A 399 -25.28 35.76 -7.21
CA SER A 399 -24.22 36.20 -6.29
C SER A 399 -24.14 35.30 -5.07
N PHE A 400 -22.97 35.25 -4.46
CA PHE A 400 -22.83 34.78 -3.10
C PHE A 400 -22.10 35.81 -2.22
N ARG A 401 -22.28 35.71 -0.92
CA ARG A 401 -21.57 36.49 0.08
C ARG A 401 -21.31 35.62 1.30
N VAL A 402 -20.09 35.70 1.84
CA VAL A 402 -19.72 35.04 3.09
C VAL A 402 -19.25 36.07 4.07
N ILE A 403 -19.74 35.99 5.30
CA ILE A 403 -19.35 36.87 6.41
C ILE A 403 -18.83 35.97 7.51
N THR A 404 -17.56 36.18 7.90
CA THR A 404 -16.99 35.55 9.09
C THR A 404 -16.75 36.61 10.14
N GLU A 405 -17.39 36.46 11.29
CA GLU A 405 -17.29 37.39 12.41
C GLU A 405 -16.60 36.69 13.59
N LYS A 406 -15.54 37.35 14.11
CA LYS A 406 -14.90 36.94 15.36
C LYS A 406 -15.32 37.88 16.47
N ARG A 407 -16.02 37.33 17.47
CA ARG A 407 -16.49 38.12 18.62
C ARG A 407 -15.43 38.23 19.70
N ALA A 408 -15.61 39.22 20.59
CA ALA A 408 -14.68 39.48 21.69
C ALA A 408 -14.48 38.29 22.64
N GLY A 409 -15.48 37.40 22.76
CA GLY A 409 -15.41 36.14 23.53
C GLY A 409 -14.58 35.01 22.85
N GLY A 410 -14.06 35.25 21.64
CA GLY A 410 -13.27 34.25 20.89
C GLY A 410 -14.08 33.37 19.95
N GLU A 411 -15.40 33.44 20.00
CA GLU A 411 -16.29 32.73 19.08
C GLU A 411 -16.15 33.26 17.66
N VAL A 412 -16.14 32.34 16.69
CA VAL A 412 -16.12 32.64 15.25
C VAL A 412 -17.42 32.11 14.65
N GLU A 413 -18.21 33.01 14.09
CA GLU A 413 -19.44 32.67 13.37
C GLU A 413 -19.26 32.95 11.89
N THR A 414 -19.72 32.03 11.05
CA THR A 414 -19.68 32.20 9.60
C THR A 414 -21.07 31.98 9.01
N GLU A 415 -21.53 32.99 8.25
CA GLU A 415 -22.77 32.97 7.50
C GLU A 415 -22.48 33.10 5.99
N ALA A 416 -23.17 32.30 5.17
CA ALA A 416 -23.18 32.47 3.73
C ALA A 416 -24.61 32.80 3.24
N THR A 417 -24.71 33.81 2.38
CA THR A 417 -25.92 34.14 1.63
C THR A 417 -25.67 33.84 0.16
N ILE A 418 -26.51 33.03 -0.47
CA ILE A 418 -26.48 32.80 -1.93
C ILE A 418 -27.76 33.25 -2.59
N LYS A 419 -27.62 33.69 -3.85
CA LYS A 419 -28.72 34.02 -4.75
C LYS A 419 -28.52 33.25 -6.03
N VAL A 420 -29.43 32.34 -6.33
CA VAL A 420 -29.38 31.46 -7.50
C VAL A 420 -30.74 31.35 -8.17
N GLU A 421 -30.72 31.06 -9.46
CA GLU A 421 -31.89 30.69 -10.23
C GLU A 421 -31.82 29.19 -10.57
N VAL A 422 -32.84 28.43 -10.17
CA VAL A 422 -32.97 26.99 -10.41
C VAL A 422 -34.26 26.78 -11.22
N ASP A 423 -34.18 26.21 -12.40
CA ASP A 423 -35.34 26.01 -13.30
C ASP A 423 -36.22 27.26 -13.49
N GLY A 424 -35.59 28.44 -13.64
CA GLY A 424 -36.29 29.70 -13.83
C GLY A 424 -36.87 30.33 -12.54
N GLN A 425 -36.71 29.67 -11.40
CA GLN A 425 -37.17 30.19 -10.11
C GLN A 425 -35.97 30.72 -9.31
N ARG A 426 -36.11 31.94 -8.79
CA ARG A 426 -35.08 32.61 -7.99
C ARG A 426 -35.15 32.18 -6.53
N TYR A 427 -34.03 31.78 -5.98
CA TYR A 427 -33.85 31.43 -4.57
C TYR A 427 -32.84 32.36 -3.89
N VAL A 428 -33.16 32.77 -2.67
CA VAL A 428 -32.22 33.39 -1.75
C VAL A 428 -32.14 32.52 -0.51
N ARG A 429 -30.94 32.04 -0.18
CA ARG A 429 -30.73 31.18 0.98
C ARG A 429 -29.59 31.70 1.83
N VAL A 430 -29.78 31.56 3.12
CA VAL A 430 -28.78 31.89 4.13
C VAL A 430 -28.54 30.63 4.96
N ALA A 431 -27.28 30.35 5.24
CA ALA A 431 -26.90 29.27 6.13
C ALA A 431 -25.67 29.64 6.95
N GLU A 432 -25.66 29.17 8.18
CA GLU A 432 -24.49 29.21 9.06
C GLU A 432 -23.67 27.93 8.92
N GLY A 433 -22.36 28.04 9.15
CA GLY A 433 -21.42 26.92 9.10
C GLY A 433 -20.23 27.11 10.01
N ASN A 434 -19.44 26.05 10.21
CA ASN A 434 -18.19 26.09 10.98
C ASN A 434 -17.03 26.82 10.24
N GLY A 435 -17.30 27.28 9.03
CA GLY A 435 -16.38 28.05 8.20
C GLY A 435 -17.00 28.41 6.85
N PRO A 436 -16.29 29.22 6.03
CA PRO A 436 -16.79 29.78 4.76
C PRO A 436 -17.35 28.74 3.80
N VAL A 437 -16.61 27.66 3.58
CA VAL A 437 -16.97 26.60 2.62
C VAL A 437 -18.18 25.80 3.09
N ASN A 438 -18.23 25.45 4.38
CA ASN A 438 -19.36 24.73 4.96
C ASN A 438 -20.65 25.57 4.95
N ALA A 439 -20.55 26.87 5.22
CA ALA A 439 -21.69 27.77 5.14
C ALA A 439 -22.20 27.90 3.69
N LEU A 440 -21.29 28.01 2.69
CA LEU A 440 -21.64 28.03 1.27
C LEU A 440 -22.29 26.73 0.80
N ASP A 441 -21.75 25.55 1.18
CA ASP A 441 -22.32 24.25 0.85
C ASP A 441 -23.74 24.12 1.39
N ARG A 442 -23.95 24.45 2.66
CA ARG A 442 -25.29 24.42 3.29
C ARG A 442 -26.28 25.38 2.61
N ALA A 443 -25.84 26.59 2.28
CA ALA A 443 -26.70 27.55 1.62
C ALA A 443 -27.07 27.09 0.20
N LEU A 444 -26.12 26.52 -0.56
CA LEU A 444 -26.34 25.99 -1.90
C LEU A 444 -27.28 24.79 -1.85
N ARG A 445 -27.01 23.81 -1.01
CA ARG A 445 -27.91 22.63 -0.82
C ARG A 445 -29.33 23.06 -0.44
N GLY A 446 -29.48 24.03 0.47
CA GLY A 446 -30.79 24.58 0.82
C GLY A 446 -31.54 25.25 -0.34
N ALA A 447 -30.87 25.58 -1.44
CA ALA A 447 -31.51 26.13 -2.63
C ALA A 447 -31.88 25.04 -3.66
N ILE A 448 -31.12 23.93 -3.74
CA ILE A 448 -31.24 22.95 -4.83
C ILE A 448 -31.88 21.64 -4.42
N VAL A 449 -31.74 21.19 -3.16
CA VAL A 449 -32.19 19.85 -2.69
C VAL A 449 -33.70 19.69 -2.78
N ASP A 450 -34.49 20.74 -2.54
CA ASP A 450 -35.97 20.70 -2.68
C ASP A 450 -36.36 20.32 -4.12
N ARG A 451 -35.56 20.71 -5.11
CA ARG A 451 -35.79 20.42 -6.54
C ARG A 451 -35.11 19.13 -6.99
N TYR A 452 -33.96 18.83 -6.43
CA TYR A 452 -33.11 17.68 -6.77
C TYR A 452 -32.75 16.87 -5.52
N PRO A 453 -33.72 16.11 -4.92
CA PRO A 453 -33.54 15.42 -3.65
C PRO A 453 -32.37 14.41 -3.64
N HIS A 454 -32.02 13.80 -4.77
CA HIS A 454 -30.91 12.86 -4.90
C HIS A 454 -29.53 13.50 -4.64
N LEU A 455 -29.41 14.82 -4.69
CA LEU A 455 -28.17 15.53 -4.37
C LEU A 455 -27.96 15.68 -2.85
N ALA A 456 -28.98 15.34 -2.04
CA ALA A 456 -28.86 15.38 -0.58
C ALA A 456 -27.87 14.33 -0.02
N ASP A 457 -27.73 13.20 -0.72
CA ASP A 457 -26.92 12.05 -0.30
C ASP A 457 -25.41 12.23 -0.65
N ILE A 458 -25.03 13.35 -1.26
CA ILE A 458 -23.64 13.62 -1.61
C ILE A 458 -22.90 14.13 -0.37
N GLU A 459 -21.87 13.42 0.03
CA GLU A 459 -21.00 13.78 1.14
C GLU A 459 -19.63 14.25 0.62
N LEU A 460 -19.07 15.30 1.22
CA LEU A 460 -17.69 15.71 1.01
C LEU A 460 -16.78 14.85 1.88
N THR A 461 -15.96 14.01 1.27
CA THR A 461 -15.10 13.06 1.98
C THR A 461 -13.70 13.59 2.22
N ASN A 462 -13.24 14.55 1.40
CA ASN A 462 -11.92 15.14 1.54
C ASN A 462 -11.89 16.59 1.00
N TYR A 463 -11.05 17.41 1.62
CA TYR A 463 -10.84 18.80 1.25
C TYR A 463 -9.35 19.16 1.37
N LYS A 464 -8.69 19.40 0.25
CA LYS A 464 -7.26 19.75 0.19
C LYS A 464 -7.05 21.11 -0.43
N VAL A 465 -6.20 21.91 0.18
CA VAL A 465 -5.83 23.25 -0.30
C VAL A 465 -4.32 23.29 -0.52
N ARG A 466 -3.91 23.79 -1.68
CA ARG A 466 -2.50 24.00 -2.02
C ARG A 466 -2.28 25.40 -2.57
N ILE A 467 -1.28 26.10 -2.07
CA ILE A 467 -0.76 27.35 -2.62
C ILE A 467 0.16 26.97 -3.79
N LEU A 468 -0.08 27.55 -4.96
CA LEU A 468 0.68 27.25 -6.19
C LEU A 468 1.88 28.16 -6.40
N ASP A 469 1.81 29.40 -5.90
CA ASP A 469 2.87 30.39 -6.06
C ASP A 469 3.18 31.02 -4.70
N GLU A 470 4.11 30.42 -3.99
CA GLU A 470 4.51 30.85 -2.64
C GLU A 470 5.20 32.22 -2.62
N ALA A 471 5.72 32.70 -3.76
CA ALA A 471 6.42 33.99 -3.85
C ALA A 471 5.49 35.18 -3.65
N HIS A 472 4.19 35.05 -3.88
CA HIS A 472 3.19 36.09 -3.75
C HIS A 472 2.47 36.13 -2.39
N GLY A 473 2.85 35.28 -1.44
CA GLY A 473 2.31 35.29 -0.07
C GLY A 473 0.79 35.16 -0.04
N THR A 474 0.08 36.15 0.55
CA THR A 474 -1.39 36.14 0.68
C THR A 474 -2.13 36.41 -0.65
N GLY A 475 -1.45 36.86 -1.69
CA GLY A 475 -1.99 37.00 -3.05
C GLY A 475 -1.70 35.81 -3.97
N ALA A 476 -1.20 34.70 -3.43
CA ALA A 476 -0.86 33.53 -4.22
C ALA A 476 -2.10 32.81 -4.74
N VAL A 477 -1.98 32.22 -5.92
CA VAL A 477 -3.02 31.36 -6.49
C VAL A 477 -3.19 30.12 -5.63
N THR A 478 -4.43 29.82 -5.29
CA THR A 478 -4.82 28.69 -4.45
C THR A 478 -5.57 27.66 -5.28
N ARG A 479 -5.15 26.39 -5.19
CA ARG A 479 -5.84 25.23 -5.73
C ARG A 479 -6.60 24.51 -4.61
N VAL A 480 -7.88 24.21 -4.85
CA VAL A 480 -8.73 23.42 -3.98
C VAL A 480 -9.09 22.12 -4.70
N LEU A 481 -8.89 21.00 -4.04
CA LEU A 481 -9.37 19.68 -4.47
C LEU A 481 -10.41 19.22 -3.48
N LEU A 482 -11.57 18.77 -3.99
CA LEU A 482 -12.65 18.16 -3.22
C LEU A 482 -12.86 16.73 -3.70
N ASP A 483 -12.92 15.80 -2.77
CA ASP A 483 -13.42 14.45 -3.02
C ASP A 483 -14.83 14.34 -2.44
N SER A 484 -15.74 13.76 -3.21
CA SER A 484 -17.16 13.59 -2.85
C SER A 484 -17.59 12.15 -3.08
N ALA A 485 -18.56 11.70 -2.30
CA ALA A 485 -19.13 10.36 -2.40
C ALA A 485 -20.66 10.37 -2.36
N ALA A 486 -21.29 9.40 -3.05
CA ALA A 486 -22.70 9.08 -2.93
C ALA A 486 -22.85 7.55 -3.06
N GLY A 487 -23.18 6.89 -1.95
CA GLY A 487 -23.16 5.43 -1.88
C GLY A 487 -21.77 4.86 -2.13
N SER A 488 -21.60 4.02 -3.17
CA SER A 488 -20.32 3.44 -3.56
C SER A 488 -19.57 4.23 -4.63
N ARG A 489 -20.11 5.34 -5.11
CA ARG A 489 -19.51 6.19 -6.15
C ARG A 489 -18.74 7.33 -5.49
N GLU A 490 -17.47 7.49 -5.90
CA GLU A 490 -16.60 8.58 -5.47
C GLU A 490 -16.09 9.37 -6.67
N TRP A 491 -15.86 10.67 -6.49
CA TRP A 491 -15.31 11.53 -7.55
C TRP A 491 -14.56 12.73 -6.99
N GLY A 492 -13.54 13.20 -7.73
CA GLY A 492 -12.74 14.37 -7.40
C GLY A 492 -13.07 15.57 -8.29
N THR A 493 -13.10 16.76 -7.69
CA THR A 493 -13.28 18.06 -8.38
C THR A 493 -12.24 19.07 -7.97
N ILE A 494 -12.08 20.13 -8.77
CA ILE A 494 -11.02 21.12 -8.62
C ILE A 494 -11.54 22.54 -8.85
N GLY A 495 -11.02 23.49 -8.05
CA GLY A 495 -11.16 24.92 -8.31
C GLY A 495 -9.83 25.65 -8.09
N VAL A 496 -9.60 26.70 -8.84
CA VAL A 496 -8.36 27.48 -8.80
C VAL A 496 -8.67 28.98 -8.85
N SER A 497 -8.18 29.71 -7.85
CA SER A 497 -8.34 31.17 -7.76
C SER A 497 -7.31 31.76 -6.79
N GLU A 498 -7.01 33.05 -6.92
CA GLU A 498 -6.32 33.84 -5.88
C GLU A 498 -7.17 33.95 -4.60
N ASN A 499 -8.49 33.76 -4.70
CA ASN A 499 -9.41 33.73 -3.58
C ASN A 499 -9.78 32.30 -3.22
N ILE A 500 -9.35 31.84 -2.05
CA ILE A 500 -9.62 30.48 -1.57
C ILE A 500 -11.12 30.13 -1.52
N ILE A 501 -11.99 31.12 -1.22
CA ILE A 501 -13.44 30.91 -1.16
C ILE A 501 -13.99 30.67 -2.56
N GLU A 502 -13.50 31.42 -3.57
CA GLU A 502 -13.86 31.24 -4.96
C GLU A 502 -13.36 29.89 -5.50
N ALA A 503 -12.11 29.54 -5.23
CA ALA A 503 -11.59 28.21 -5.60
C ALA A 503 -12.41 27.08 -4.97
N SER A 504 -12.80 27.21 -3.71
CA SER A 504 -13.64 26.24 -3.01
C SER A 504 -15.06 26.17 -3.60
N TRP A 505 -15.63 27.33 -3.94
CA TRP A 505 -16.93 27.42 -4.59
C TRP A 505 -16.93 26.70 -5.94
N GLU A 506 -15.92 26.94 -6.77
CA GLU A 506 -15.81 26.29 -8.09
C GLU A 506 -15.76 24.76 -7.94
N ALA A 507 -14.90 24.23 -7.05
CA ALA A 507 -14.80 22.79 -6.81
C ALA A 507 -16.11 22.21 -6.26
N LEU A 508 -16.80 22.91 -5.37
CA LEU A 508 -18.08 22.50 -4.79
C LEU A 508 -19.19 22.45 -5.85
N VAL A 509 -19.28 23.47 -6.70
CA VAL A 509 -20.25 23.53 -7.79
C VAL A 509 -20.03 22.38 -8.76
N ASP A 510 -18.78 22.19 -9.22
CA ASP A 510 -18.44 21.07 -10.10
C ASP A 510 -18.81 19.71 -9.47
N SER A 511 -18.64 19.53 -8.15
CA SER A 511 -19.03 18.29 -7.46
C SER A 511 -20.54 18.01 -7.57
N LEU A 512 -21.38 19.01 -7.32
CA LEU A 512 -22.83 18.86 -7.41
C LEU A 512 -23.32 18.75 -8.85
N GLU A 513 -22.74 19.53 -9.78
CA GLU A 513 -23.06 19.46 -11.20
C GLU A 513 -22.70 18.13 -11.85
N TYR A 514 -21.57 17.53 -11.46
CA TYR A 514 -21.17 16.21 -11.92
C TYR A 514 -22.17 15.12 -11.52
N ALA A 515 -22.67 15.18 -10.30
CA ALA A 515 -23.68 14.23 -9.82
C ALA A 515 -25.07 14.46 -10.47
N PHE A 516 -25.31 15.66 -11.00
CA PHE A 516 -26.54 16.02 -11.69
C PHE A 516 -26.55 15.61 -13.17
N GLN A 517 -25.37 15.55 -13.86
CA GLN A 517 -25.28 15.18 -15.29
C GLN A 517 -25.64 13.71 -15.54
#